data_30c0fab86d3fea0a73f46b6a081c644c
#
_entry.id   30c0fab86d3fea0a73f46b6a081c644c
#
_cell.length_a   1.000
_cell.length_b   1.000
_cell.length_c   1.000
_cell.angle_alpha   90.00
_cell.angle_beta   90.00
_cell.angle_gamma   90.00
#
_symmetry.space_group_name_H-M   'P 1'
#
loop_
_entity.id
_entity.type
_entity.pdbx_description
1 polymer ?
#
loop_
_entity_poly.entity_id
_entity_poly.type
_entity_poly.pdbx_seq_one_letter_code
_entity_poly.pdbx_strand_id
1 'polypeptide(L)'
;MCGLRRFPSFKLFPLSYNPNTTRPKTHSAIRHNLPPNAPDTFKDRSVLWNGVELAEKSGNAQLAREIEIALPKELTLEQQIALTRVYIQQTFVAVGMCADFAIHNPPVTDSKHRPIDSEGNPSNDPDKMIFRNPHAHIMLTMRPLDKQGQWQPKSQK
;
A
#
# COMPACT_ATOMS: atom_id res chain seq x y z
N MET A 1 29.67 16.62 5.70
CA MET A 1 28.29 17.08 5.44
C MET A 1 27.67 16.13 4.42
N CYS A 2 26.94 15.11 4.87
CA CYS A 2 26.32 14.14 3.99
C CYS A 2 24.92 14.68 3.66
N GLY A 3 24.74 15.14 2.42
CA GLY A 3 23.47 15.68 1.95
C GLY A 3 22.40 14.61 1.99
N LEU A 4 21.37 14.83 2.79
CA LEU A 4 20.10 14.12 2.74
C LEU A 4 19.56 14.19 1.31
N ARG A 5 19.75 13.12 0.55
CA ARG A 5 19.05 12.96 -0.71
C ARG A 5 17.57 12.77 -0.36
N ARG A 6 16.81 13.85 -0.51
CA ARG A 6 15.34 13.74 -0.53
C ARG A 6 14.99 12.77 -1.63
N PHE A 7 14.25 11.71 -1.30
CA PHE A 7 13.57 10.90 -2.28
C PHE A 7 12.87 11.80 -3.30
N PRO A 8 13.02 11.57 -4.62
CA PRO A 8 11.98 11.97 -5.53
C PRO A 8 10.72 11.29 -4.99
N SER A 9 9.77 12.10 -4.59
CA SER A 9 8.49 11.68 -4.02
C SER A 9 8.06 10.38 -4.67
N PHE A 10 8.20 9.26 -3.96
CA PHE A 10 7.50 8.05 -4.34
C PHE A 10 6.03 8.43 -4.31
N LYS A 11 5.49 8.75 -5.48
CA LYS A 11 4.05 8.95 -5.71
C LYS A 11 3.32 7.60 -5.62
N LEU A 12 3.74 6.78 -4.67
CA LEU A 12 3.15 5.52 -4.30
C LEU A 12 2.02 5.79 -3.33
N PHE A 13 0.92 6.27 -3.76
CA PHE A 13 -0.27 6.73 -3.06
C PHE A 13 -0.22 8.22 -2.67
N PRO A 14 -1.17 9.01 -3.14
CA PRO A 14 -1.33 10.37 -2.64
C PRO A 14 -1.61 10.31 -1.13
N LEU A 15 -0.61 10.75 -0.33
CA LEU A 15 -0.61 10.75 1.14
C LEU A 15 -1.60 11.74 1.77
N SER A 16 -2.44 12.39 1.00
CA SER A 16 -3.43 13.33 1.54
C SER A 16 -4.83 12.73 1.57
N TYR A 17 -5.09 11.90 2.58
CA TYR A 17 -6.46 11.78 3.04
C TYR A 17 -6.87 13.12 3.66
N ASN A 18 -7.58 13.93 2.89
CA ASN A 18 -8.29 15.09 3.41
C ASN A 18 -9.74 14.64 3.66
N PRO A 19 -10.19 14.52 4.93
CA PRO A 19 -11.55 14.10 5.24
C PRO A 19 -12.63 15.09 4.75
N ASN A 20 -12.22 16.30 4.34
CA ASN A 20 -13.13 17.36 3.89
C ASN A 20 -13.25 17.45 2.35
N THR A 21 -12.62 16.56 1.59
CA THR A 21 -12.81 16.55 0.14
C THR A 21 -14.01 15.68 -0.23
N THR A 22 -14.93 16.24 -1.01
CA THR A 22 -16.10 15.58 -1.63
C THR A 22 -15.71 14.60 -2.73
N ARG A 23 -14.42 14.23 -2.88
CA ARG A 23 -13.99 13.17 -3.79
C ARG A 23 -14.41 11.81 -3.26
N PRO A 24 -14.93 10.91 -4.11
CA PRO A 24 -15.22 9.55 -3.71
C PRO A 24 -13.98 8.92 -3.09
N LYS A 25 -14.14 8.24 -1.96
CA LYS A 25 -13.06 7.55 -1.23
C LYS A 25 -12.62 6.33 -2.04
N THR A 26 -11.83 6.55 -3.09
CA THR A 26 -11.31 5.47 -3.93
C THR A 26 -10.22 4.66 -3.25
N HIS A 27 -9.63 5.18 -2.16
CA HIS A 27 -8.57 4.51 -1.41
C HIS A 27 -8.89 4.46 0.08
N SER A 28 -8.61 3.35 0.71
CA SER A 28 -8.56 3.26 2.18
C SER A 28 -7.25 3.87 2.70
N ALA A 29 -7.21 4.21 4.00
CA ALA A 29 -5.97 4.61 4.64
C ALA A 29 -4.92 3.50 4.53
N ILE A 30 -3.64 3.88 4.38
CA ILE A 30 -2.52 2.94 4.37
C ILE A 30 -2.43 2.24 5.72
N ARG A 31 -2.18 0.94 5.70
CA ARG A 31 -2.05 0.08 6.88
C ARG A 31 -0.71 -0.63 6.89
N HIS A 32 -0.04 -0.55 8.04
CA HIS A 32 1.23 -1.22 8.28
C HIS A 32 1.01 -2.63 8.81
N ASN A 33 1.85 -3.55 8.37
CA ASN A 33 1.95 -4.90 8.88
C ASN A 33 3.43 -5.19 9.13
N LEU A 34 3.78 -5.31 10.39
CA LEU A 34 5.14 -5.47 10.85
C LEU A 34 5.32 -6.82 11.51
N PRO A 35 6.50 -7.46 11.38
CA PRO A 35 6.87 -8.61 12.20
C PRO A 35 6.85 -8.24 13.69
N PRO A 36 6.58 -9.20 14.60
CA PRO A 36 6.51 -8.95 16.04
C PRO A 36 7.83 -8.38 16.63
N ASN A 37 8.93 -8.69 15.99
CA ASN A 37 10.30 -8.28 16.35
C ASN A 37 10.75 -6.98 15.66
N ALA A 38 9.87 -6.33 14.87
CA ALA A 38 10.20 -5.05 14.26
C ALA A 38 10.40 -3.97 15.33
N PRO A 39 11.37 -3.06 15.14
CA PRO A 39 11.52 -1.89 16.02
C PRO A 39 10.21 -1.08 16.12
N ASP A 40 9.86 -0.64 17.31
CA ASP A 40 8.64 0.15 17.52
C ASP A 40 8.59 1.43 16.67
N THR A 41 9.75 1.98 16.36
CA THR A 41 9.89 3.16 15.50
C THR A 41 9.39 2.91 14.08
N PHE A 42 9.33 1.65 13.61
CA PHE A 42 8.82 1.29 12.27
C PHE A 42 7.30 1.39 12.16
N LYS A 43 6.59 1.63 13.27
CA LYS A 43 5.18 2.05 13.25
C LYS A 43 4.99 3.40 12.54
N ASP A 44 6.04 4.25 12.54
CA ASP A 44 6.10 5.41 11.64
C ASP A 44 6.59 4.95 10.26
N ARG A 45 5.72 5.15 9.28
CA ARG A 45 5.97 4.78 7.89
C ARG A 45 7.25 5.43 7.33
N SER A 46 7.48 6.68 7.67
CA SER A 46 8.66 7.41 7.19
C SER A 46 9.94 6.81 7.76
N VAL A 47 9.93 6.44 9.03
CA VAL A 47 11.07 5.78 9.68
C VAL A 47 11.34 4.41 9.08
N LEU A 48 10.28 3.61 8.83
CA LEU A 48 10.41 2.31 8.19
C LEU A 48 11.09 2.42 6.82
N TRP A 49 10.55 3.25 5.92
CA TRP A 49 11.05 3.33 4.54
C TRP A 49 12.40 4.04 4.42
N ASN A 50 12.70 5.00 5.30
CA ASN A 50 14.06 5.55 5.43
C ASN A 50 15.04 4.47 5.92
N GLY A 51 14.62 3.62 6.87
CA GLY A 51 15.42 2.49 7.34
C GLY A 51 15.72 1.47 6.24
N VAL A 52 14.75 1.20 5.36
CA VAL A 52 14.94 0.36 4.17
C VAL A 52 16.01 0.95 3.24
N GLU A 53 15.93 2.25 2.96
CA GLU A 53 16.92 2.93 2.10
C GLU A 53 18.32 2.88 2.70
N LEU A 54 18.46 3.19 3.98
CA LEU A 54 19.73 3.16 4.68
C LEU A 54 20.37 1.77 4.74
N ALA A 55 19.56 0.70 4.69
CA ALA A 55 20.03 -0.67 4.65
C ALA A 55 20.65 -1.06 3.30
N GLU A 56 20.41 -0.28 2.24
CA GLU A 56 20.93 -0.55 0.91
C GLU A 56 22.26 0.18 0.67
N LYS A 57 23.24 -0.57 0.13
CA LYS A 57 24.57 -0.05 -0.16
C LYS A 57 24.69 0.57 -1.55
N SER A 58 23.82 0.17 -2.47
CA SER A 58 23.86 0.61 -3.87
C SER A 58 22.78 1.67 -4.14
N GLY A 59 23.15 2.74 -4.85
CA GLY A 59 22.21 3.78 -5.26
C GLY A 59 21.12 3.30 -6.24
N ASN A 60 21.30 2.14 -6.88
CA ASN A 60 20.33 1.52 -7.79
C ASN A 60 19.62 0.31 -7.15
N ALA A 61 19.70 0.17 -5.83
CA ALA A 61 19.07 -0.97 -5.16
C ALA A 61 17.54 -0.88 -5.27
N GLN A 62 16.91 -2.02 -5.55
CA GLN A 62 15.46 -2.14 -5.40
C GLN A 62 15.10 -2.08 -3.91
N LEU A 63 14.30 -1.10 -3.51
CA LEU A 63 13.92 -0.86 -2.11
C LEU A 63 12.66 -1.60 -1.70
N ALA A 64 11.71 -1.71 -2.62
CA ALA A 64 10.41 -2.31 -2.38
C ALA A 64 9.96 -3.17 -3.55
N ARG A 65 8.99 -4.06 -3.27
CA ARG A 65 8.21 -4.79 -4.28
C ARG A 65 6.76 -4.46 -4.08
N GLU A 66 6.07 -4.13 -5.17
CA GLU A 66 4.62 -3.96 -5.18
C GLU A 66 3.95 -5.22 -5.69
N ILE A 67 2.84 -5.59 -5.06
CA ILE A 67 1.92 -6.65 -5.49
C ILE A 67 0.53 -6.05 -5.49
N GLU A 68 -0.20 -6.27 -6.58
CA GLU A 68 -1.61 -5.93 -6.68
C GLU A 68 -2.44 -7.20 -6.66
N ILE A 69 -3.45 -7.26 -5.80
CA ILE A 69 -4.38 -8.41 -5.71
C ILE A 69 -5.82 -7.94 -5.85
N ALA A 70 -6.57 -8.61 -6.72
CA ALA A 70 -8.00 -8.38 -6.85
C ALA A 70 -8.73 -8.88 -5.59
N LEU A 71 -9.76 -8.15 -5.20
CA LEU A 71 -10.58 -8.47 -4.03
C LEU A 71 -12.02 -8.76 -4.45
N PRO A 72 -12.72 -9.67 -3.77
CA PRO A 72 -14.13 -9.91 -4.02
C PRO A 72 -14.96 -8.63 -3.75
N LYS A 73 -15.73 -8.22 -4.74
CA LYS A 73 -16.58 -7.01 -4.64
C LYS A 73 -17.76 -7.20 -3.68
N GLU A 74 -18.08 -8.45 -3.36
CA GLU A 74 -19.16 -8.85 -2.44
C GLU A 74 -18.79 -8.59 -0.97
N LEU A 75 -17.49 -8.42 -0.69
CA LEU A 75 -17.01 -8.13 0.66
C LEU A 75 -17.11 -6.65 0.98
N THR A 76 -17.46 -6.33 2.22
CA THR A 76 -17.36 -4.96 2.74
C THR A 76 -15.88 -4.52 2.80
N LEU A 77 -15.64 -3.22 2.87
CA LEU A 77 -14.27 -2.68 2.99
C LEU A 77 -13.53 -3.27 4.20
N GLU A 78 -14.22 -3.43 5.34
CA GLU A 78 -13.64 -4.02 6.54
C GLU A 78 -13.24 -5.48 6.33
N GLN A 79 -14.09 -6.25 5.64
CA GLN A 79 -13.79 -7.64 5.28
C GLN A 79 -12.64 -7.74 4.30
N GLN A 80 -12.58 -6.85 3.30
CA GLN A 80 -11.47 -6.76 2.35
C GLN A 80 -10.14 -6.43 3.06
N ILE A 81 -10.17 -5.50 4.03
CA ILE A 81 -9.02 -5.15 4.85
C ILE A 81 -8.58 -6.35 5.71
N ALA A 82 -9.52 -7.03 6.36
CA ALA A 82 -9.22 -8.21 7.19
C ALA A 82 -8.59 -9.34 6.36
N LEU A 83 -9.17 -9.64 5.19
CA LEU A 83 -8.67 -10.66 4.26
C LEU A 83 -7.24 -10.31 3.79
N THR A 84 -7.02 -9.08 3.35
CA THR A 84 -5.70 -8.61 2.88
C THR A 84 -4.66 -8.70 4.01
N ARG A 85 -5.04 -8.32 5.23
CA ARG A 85 -4.15 -8.40 6.39
C ARG A 85 -3.75 -9.83 6.71
N VAL A 86 -4.70 -10.76 6.72
CA VAL A 86 -4.42 -12.19 6.97
C VAL A 86 -3.47 -12.73 5.91
N TYR A 87 -3.72 -12.43 4.64
CA TYR A 87 -2.84 -12.84 3.55
C TYR A 87 -1.40 -12.30 3.72
N ILE A 88 -1.25 -11.01 4.02
CA ILE A 88 0.05 -10.39 4.25
C ILE A 88 0.76 -11.02 5.45
N GLN A 89 0.05 -11.22 6.56
CA GLN A 89 0.61 -11.79 7.78
C GLN A 89 1.15 -13.21 7.55
N GLN A 90 0.39 -14.03 6.87
CA GLN A 90 0.76 -15.44 6.64
C GLN A 90 1.84 -15.60 5.57
N THR A 91 1.85 -14.72 4.56
CA THR A 91 2.74 -14.91 3.40
C THR A 91 4.06 -14.15 3.54
N PHE A 92 4.04 -12.94 4.06
CA PHE A 92 5.21 -12.04 4.03
C PHE A 92 5.73 -11.69 5.43
N VAL A 93 4.85 -11.33 6.35
CA VAL A 93 5.25 -10.94 7.70
C VAL A 93 5.79 -12.14 8.48
N ALA A 94 5.24 -13.32 8.27
CA ALA A 94 5.72 -14.56 8.87
C ALA A 94 7.18 -14.90 8.51
N VAL A 95 7.67 -14.40 7.38
CA VAL A 95 9.07 -14.57 6.95
C VAL A 95 9.94 -13.32 7.22
N GLY A 96 9.44 -12.38 8.02
CA GLY A 96 10.17 -11.20 8.49
C GLY A 96 10.06 -9.96 7.62
N MET A 97 9.27 -9.97 6.53
CA MET A 97 9.06 -8.78 5.70
C MET A 97 8.12 -7.79 6.37
N CYS A 98 8.41 -6.50 6.22
CA CYS A 98 7.45 -5.43 6.56
C CYS A 98 6.61 -5.13 5.33
N ALA A 99 5.34 -4.78 5.54
CA ALA A 99 4.41 -4.48 4.48
C ALA A 99 3.53 -3.27 4.78
N ASP A 100 3.27 -2.49 3.76
CA ASP A 100 2.19 -1.50 3.73
C ASP A 100 1.14 -1.95 2.73
N PHE A 101 -0.13 -1.68 2.98
CA PHE A 101 -1.15 -1.86 1.96
C PHE A 101 -2.25 -0.81 2.02
N ALA A 102 -2.91 -0.61 0.89
CA ALA A 102 -4.13 0.18 0.78
C ALA A 102 -5.12 -0.53 -0.15
N ILE A 103 -6.40 -0.43 0.16
CA ILE A 103 -7.46 -0.88 -0.74
C ILE A 103 -7.82 0.26 -1.68
N HIS A 104 -7.83 -0.04 -2.96
CA HIS A 104 -8.25 0.85 -4.01
C HIS A 104 -9.52 0.29 -4.66
N ASN A 105 -10.53 1.12 -4.81
CA ASN A 105 -11.77 0.79 -5.51
C ASN A 105 -12.11 1.93 -6.46
N PRO A 106 -11.53 1.95 -7.68
CA PRO A 106 -11.77 3.01 -8.65
C PRO A 106 -13.18 2.91 -9.23
N PRO A 107 -13.82 4.05 -9.55
CA PRO A 107 -15.06 4.05 -10.29
C PRO A 107 -14.84 3.54 -11.72
N VAL A 108 -15.85 2.91 -12.28
CA VAL A 108 -15.88 2.60 -13.71
C VAL A 108 -16.00 3.92 -14.49
N THR A 109 -15.24 4.03 -15.58
CA THR A 109 -15.19 5.24 -16.38
C THR A 109 -15.58 4.97 -17.85
N ASP A 110 -16.07 6.01 -18.52
CA ASP A 110 -16.28 6.00 -19.97
C ASP A 110 -14.96 6.17 -20.75
N SER A 111 -15.04 6.23 -22.08
CA SER A 111 -13.90 6.41 -22.98
C SER A 111 -13.17 7.76 -22.80
N LYS A 112 -13.79 8.72 -22.12
CA LYS A 112 -13.21 10.04 -21.76
C LYS A 112 -12.71 10.06 -20.31
N HIS A 113 -12.59 8.90 -19.65
CA HIS A 113 -12.14 8.75 -18.26
C HIS A 113 -13.04 9.47 -17.24
N ARG A 114 -14.33 9.64 -17.53
CA ARG A 114 -15.31 10.21 -16.60
C ARG A 114 -16.03 9.07 -15.87
N PRO A 115 -16.19 9.13 -14.55
CA PRO A 115 -16.98 8.16 -13.80
C PRO A 115 -18.39 8.07 -14.36
N ILE A 116 -18.96 6.86 -14.36
CA ILE A 116 -20.31 6.60 -14.88
C ILE A 116 -21.20 5.96 -13.83
N ASP A 117 -22.51 6.17 -14.00
CA ASP A 117 -23.56 5.50 -13.24
C ASP A 117 -23.95 4.15 -13.83
N SER A 118 -24.97 3.50 -13.27
CA SER A 118 -25.47 2.19 -13.71
C SER A 118 -26.08 2.20 -15.12
N GLU A 119 -26.48 3.36 -15.63
CA GLU A 119 -27.03 3.55 -16.96
C GLU A 119 -25.96 3.91 -17.99
N GLY A 120 -24.72 4.13 -17.54
CA GLY A 120 -23.59 4.52 -18.39
C GLY A 120 -23.45 6.03 -18.59
N ASN A 121 -24.25 6.86 -17.88
CA ASN A 121 -24.15 8.29 -17.97
C ASN A 121 -23.02 8.82 -17.07
N PRO A 122 -22.29 9.87 -17.50
CA PRO A 122 -21.29 10.49 -16.65
C PRO A 122 -21.90 11.02 -15.35
N SER A 123 -21.29 10.66 -14.21
CA SER A 123 -21.73 11.09 -12.90
C SER A 123 -20.55 11.48 -12.02
N ASN A 124 -20.67 12.60 -11.31
CA ASN A 124 -19.73 12.99 -10.25
C ASN A 124 -20.30 12.73 -8.85
N ASP A 125 -21.47 12.11 -8.77
CA ASP A 125 -22.14 11.75 -7.53
C ASP A 125 -21.60 10.39 -7.06
N PRO A 126 -20.90 10.32 -5.92
CA PRO A 126 -20.33 9.07 -5.42
C PRO A 126 -21.36 7.96 -5.18
N ASP A 127 -22.61 8.33 -4.86
CA ASP A 127 -23.68 7.39 -4.56
C ASP A 127 -24.29 6.76 -5.82
N LYS A 128 -24.06 7.38 -6.97
CA LYS A 128 -24.51 6.90 -8.29
C LYS A 128 -23.43 6.20 -9.08
N MET A 129 -22.15 6.46 -8.77
CA MET A 129 -21.02 5.83 -9.47
C MET A 129 -21.02 4.33 -9.26
N ILE A 130 -20.63 3.59 -10.30
CA ILE A 130 -20.38 2.15 -10.17
C ILE A 130 -18.90 1.86 -9.91
N PHE A 131 -18.68 0.91 -8.98
CA PHE A 131 -17.37 0.41 -8.59
C PHE A 131 -17.37 -1.11 -8.78
N ARG A 132 -16.37 -1.65 -9.48
CA ARG A 132 -16.39 -3.08 -9.86
C ARG A 132 -15.13 -3.85 -9.51
N ASN A 133 -14.02 -3.15 -9.33
CA ASN A 133 -12.72 -3.79 -9.25
C ASN A 133 -11.96 -3.37 -7.98
N PRO A 134 -12.46 -3.71 -6.78
CA PRO A 134 -11.67 -3.47 -5.57
C PRO A 134 -10.39 -4.31 -5.62
N HIS A 135 -9.26 -3.71 -5.30
CA HIS A 135 -7.99 -4.39 -5.26
C HIS A 135 -7.09 -3.79 -4.17
N ALA A 136 -6.17 -4.59 -3.67
CA ALA A 136 -5.19 -4.15 -2.71
C ALA A 136 -3.84 -3.93 -3.40
N HIS A 137 -3.26 -2.77 -3.20
CA HIS A 137 -1.85 -2.51 -3.45
C HIS A 137 -1.06 -2.84 -2.19
N ILE A 138 -0.11 -3.74 -2.30
CA ILE A 138 0.73 -4.19 -1.20
C ILE A 138 2.17 -3.86 -1.53
N MET A 139 2.80 -3.06 -0.69
CA MET A 139 4.22 -2.73 -0.81
C MET A 139 5.01 -3.49 0.26
N LEU A 140 6.02 -4.23 -0.17
CA LEU A 140 6.83 -5.12 0.65
C LEU A 140 8.27 -4.66 0.70
N THR A 141 8.93 -4.81 1.85
CA THR A 141 10.38 -4.64 1.94
C THR A 141 11.08 -5.78 1.21
N MET A 142 12.25 -5.48 0.61
CA MET A 142 13.06 -6.50 -0.08
C MET A 142 13.91 -7.33 0.89
N ARG A 143 14.15 -6.80 2.09
CA ARG A 143 14.91 -7.45 3.15
C ARG A 143 13.98 -7.85 4.27
N PRO A 144 14.08 -9.07 4.79
CA PRO A 144 13.39 -9.44 6.02
C PRO A 144 14.14 -8.88 7.24
N LEU A 145 13.44 -8.76 8.35
CA LEU A 145 14.01 -8.54 9.67
C LEU A 145 14.31 -9.88 10.35
N ASP A 146 15.43 -9.97 11.06
CA ASP A 146 15.71 -11.10 11.94
C ASP A 146 14.98 -10.98 13.28
N LYS A 147 15.20 -11.95 14.17
CA LYS A 147 14.58 -11.98 15.50
C LYS A 147 14.98 -10.81 16.40
N GLN A 148 16.04 -10.10 16.08
CA GLN A 148 16.55 -8.91 16.77
C GLN A 148 16.09 -7.60 16.10
N GLY A 149 15.26 -7.68 15.06
CA GLY A 149 14.79 -6.50 14.31
C GLY A 149 15.82 -5.87 13.38
N GLN A 150 16.86 -6.64 12.99
CA GLN A 150 17.91 -6.16 12.09
C GLN A 150 17.65 -6.62 10.65
N TRP A 151 17.96 -5.76 9.67
CA TRP A 151 17.82 -6.07 8.26
C TRP A 151 18.74 -7.20 7.82
N GLN A 152 18.18 -8.24 7.26
CA GLN A 152 18.90 -9.37 6.68
C GLN A 152 19.21 -9.15 5.19
N PRO A 153 20.13 -9.92 4.59
CA PRO A 153 20.35 -9.93 3.16
C PRO A 153 19.06 -10.22 2.39
N LYS A 154 18.96 -9.67 1.16
CA LYS A 154 17.86 -10.01 0.25
C LYS A 154 17.86 -11.51 0.01
N SER A 155 16.70 -12.15 0.14
CA SER A 155 16.53 -13.55 -0.22
C SER A 155 16.75 -13.68 -1.73
N GLN A 156 17.80 -14.40 -2.13
CA GLN A 156 18.00 -14.83 -3.51
C GLN A 156 17.12 -16.07 -3.74
N LYS A 157 15.94 -15.86 -4.29
CA LYS A 157 15.13 -16.92 -4.91
C LYS A 157 14.60 -16.42 -6.23
#